data_0062720db8cb7e60948cb17a97bbef31
#
_entry.id   0062720db8cb7e60948cb17a97bbef31
#
_cell.length_a   1.000
_cell.length_b   1.000
_cell.length_c   1.000
_cell.angle_alpha   90.00
_cell.angle_beta   90.00
_cell.angle_gamma   90.00
#
_symmetry.space_group_name_H-M   'P 1'
#
loop_
_entity.id
_entity.type
_entity.pdbx_description
1 polymer ?
#
loop_
_entity_poly.entity_id
_entity_poly.type
_entity_poly.pdbx_seq_one_letter_code
_entity_poly.pdbx_strand_id
1 'polypeptide(L)'
;LFFCINENIYNSLTPQQQEVVDEAGQKAVEYERYINRSGDDEIKERWASQNGVTITEKEDMDIDSFKEAVDGIDDWFVNELKSQGYDDAQDLVDLFTKDSFNTVEDYSDLDWPETTWNFACSTTETSTWADGGRKFGELMEKATGGKVKVNIYAADQLTNGNQSEGIQALMNGDPVQISMHSNLIYSAFDPRFNVVSLPFVYDSYDDADAKFDGEAGAKLKEILSEYGLHCMGIAENGFREITNSKHEIKSVDDMKNLKVRVAGSNLLMEC
;
A
#
# COMPACT_ATOMS: atom_id res chain seq x y z
N LEU A 1 4.60 -2.22 6.73
CA LEU A 1 5.00 -3.04 5.57
C LEU A 1 6.04 -2.29 4.75
N PHE A 2 7.06 -2.97 4.24
CA PHE A 2 8.02 -2.36 3.33
C PHE A 2 7.69 -2.74 1.89
N PHE A 3 7.47 -1.74 1.05
CA PHE A 3 7.24 -1.89 -0.37
C PHE A 3 8.54 -1.59 -1.13
N CYS A 4 9.22 -2.63 -1.55
CA CYS A 4 10.59 -2.56 -2.06
C CYS A 4 10.74 -3.15 -3.46
N ILE A 5 11.65 -2.57 -4.23
CA ILE A 5 12.21 -3.12 -5.47
C ILE A 5 13.69 -3.46 -5.24
N ASN A 6 14.19 -4.49 -5.92
CA ASN A 6 15.61 -4.80 -5.92
C ASN A 6 16.43 -3.62 -6.45
N GLU A 7 17.47 -3.22 -5.71
CA GLU A 7 18.23 -2.01 -6.01
C GLU A 7 19.00 -2.08 -7.33
N ASN A 8 19.47 -3.24 -7.75
CA ASN A 8 20.16 -3.38 -9.04
C ASN A 8 19.19 -3.16 -10.21
N ILE A 9 17.93 -3.60 -10.07
CA ILE A 9 16.89 -3.37 -11.09
C ILE A 9 16.56 -1.88 -11.13
N TYR A 10 16.34 -1.26 -9.97
CA TYR A 10 16.07 0.17 -9.86
C TYR A 10 17.21 1.01 -10.46
N ASN A 11 18.47 0.70 -10.11
CA ASN A 11 19.65 1.40 -10.61
C ASN A 11 19.95 1.15 -12.09
N SER A 12 19.33 0.15 -12.71
CA SER A 12 19.42 -0.06 -14.18
C SER A 12 18.56 0.91 -14.98
N LEU A 13 17.65 1.61 -14.33
CA LEU A 13 16.76 2.61 -14.91
C LEU A 13 17.43 3.99 -14.97
N THR A 14 17.03 4.81 -15.93
CA THR A 14 17.45 6.22 -15.97
C THR A 14 16.84 7.01 -14.82
N PRO A 15 17.40 8.16 -14.42
CA PRO A 15 16.83 8.97 -13.33
C PRO A 15 15.36 9.33 -13.53
N GLN A 16 14.93 9.65 -14.75
CA GLN A 16 13.52 9.92 -15.04
C GLN A 16 12.63 8.68 -14.88
N GLN A 17 13.11 7.50 -15.29
CA GLN A 17 12.40 6.25 -15.07
C GLN A 17 12.31 5.87 -13.59
N GLN A 18 13.35 6.17 -12.80
CA GLN A 18 13.35 5.99 -11.35
C GLN A 18 12.29 6.86 -10.68
N GLU A 19 12.15 8.12 -11.08
CA GLU A 19 11.10 9.02 -10.60
C GLU A 19 9.68 8.44 -10.85
N VAL A 20 9.44 7.86 -12.03
CA VAL A 20 8.15 7.21 -12.35
C VAL A 20 7.89 5.98 -11.48
N VAL A 21 8.92 5.17 -11.23
CA VAL A 21 8.80 3.99 -10.34
C VAL A 21 8.49 4.43 -8.92
N ASP A 22 9.16 5.46 -8.43
CA ASP A 22 8.93 6.01 -7.08
C ASP A 22 7.53 6.63 -6.97
N GLU A 23 7.07 7.38 -7.96
CA GLU A 23 5.72 7.93 -8.00
C GLU A 23 4.66 6.82 -7.99
N ALA A 24 4.81 5.81 -8.83
CA ALA A 24 3.89 4.68 -8.88
C ALA A 24 3.92 3.88 -7.56
N GLY A 25 5.09 3.70 -6.96
CA GLY A 25 5.27 3.05 -5.67
C GLY A 25 4.60 3.80 -4.53
N GLN A 26 4.79 5.11 -4.46
CA GLN A 26 4.16 5.96 -3.45
C GLN A 26 2.63 5.93 -3.57
N LYS A 27 2.09 6.08 -4.78
CA LYS A 27 0.64 5.99 -5.03
C LYS A 27 0.06 4.62 -4.66
N ALA A 28 0.77 3.54 -4.93
CA ALA A 28 0.36 2.21 -4.53
C ALA A 28 0.32 2.02 -3.01
N VAL A 29 1.25 2.64 -2.28
CA VAL A 29 1.25 2.67 -0.81
C VAL A 29 0.09 3.50 -0.26
N GLU A 30 -0.17 4.68 -0.83
CA GLU A 30 -1.32 5.51 -0.45
C GLU A 30 -2.64 4.79 -0.68
N TYR A 31 -2.77 4.10 -1.81
CA TYR A 31 -3.93 3.26 -2.11
C TYR A 31 -4.07 2.11 -1.11
N GLU A 32 -2.99 1.40 -0.79
CA GLU A 32 -3.00 0.30 0.19
C GLU A 32 -3.43 0.80 1.58
N ARG A 33 -2.87 1.91 2.06
CA ARG A 33 -3.28 2.55 3.32
C ARG A 33 -4.77 2.91 3.30
N TYR A 34 -5.25 3.49 2.20
CA TYR A 34 -6.66 3.85 2.03
C TYR A 34 -7.59 2.66 2.14
N ILE A 35 -7.35 1.58 1.39
CA ILE A 35 -8.21 0.39 1.43
C ILE A 35 -8.09 -0.38 2.75
N ASN A 36 -6.93 -0.33 3.40
CA ASN A 36 -6.74 -0.97 4.70
C ASN A 36 -7.52 -0.25 5.82
N ARG A 37 -7.67 1.08 5.73
CA ARG A 37 -8.38 1.91 6.72
C ARG A 37 -9.87 2.01 6.50
N SER A 38 -10.33 1.77 5.29
CA SER A 38 -11.74 1.87 4.94
C SER A 38 -12.54 0.70 5.54
N GLY A 39 -12.62 0.63 6.86
CA GLY A 39 -13.40 -0.37 7.61
C GLY A 39 -14.90 -0.34 7.32
N ASP A 40 -15.26 -0.24 6.03
CA ASP A 40 -16.61 -0.08 5.55
C ASP A 40 -17.51 -1.27 5.89
N ASP A 41 -16.95 -2.48 5.97
CA ASP A 41 -17.72 -3.69 6.21
C ASP A 41 -18.37 -3.70 7.59
N GLU A 42 -17.67 -3.28 8.63
CA GLU A 42 -18.23 -3.19 9.99
C GLU A 42 -19.34 -2.12 10.09
N ILE A 43 -19.15 -1.01 9.39
CA ILE A 43 -20.15 0.07 9.31
C ILE A 43 -21.36 -0.41 8.52
N LYS A 44 -21.17 -1.10 7.41
CA LYS A 44 -22.22 -1.70 6.58
C LYS A 44 -23.04 -2.73 7.37
N GLU A 45 -22.37 -3.68 8.05
CA GLU A 45 -23.04 -4.67 8.90
C GLU A 45 -23.90 -4.01 9.98
N ARG A 46 -23.36 -2.99 10.64
CA ARG A 46 -24.10 -2.23 11.65
C ARG A 46 -25.32 -1.52 11.07
N TRP A 47 -25.21 -0.95 9.87
CA TRP A 47 -26.35 -0.29 9.21
C TRP A 47 -27.36 -1.29 8.68
N ALA A 48 -26.93 -2.39 8.08
CA ALA A 48 -27.79 -3.46 7.60
C ALA A 48 -28.63 -4.08 8.73
N SER A 49 -28.14 -4.04 9.98
CA SER A 49 -28.86 -4.50 11.16
C SER A 49 -29.99 -3.55 11.60
N GLN A 50 -30.07 -2.34 11.04
CA GLN A 50 -31.11 -1.36 11.40
C GLN A 50 -32.36 -1.53 10.52
N ASN A 51 -33.51 -1.48 11.16
CA ASN A 51 -34.82 -1.60 10.44
C ASN A 51 -34.99 -0.45 9.43
N GLY A 52 -35.24 -0.80 8.18
CA GLY A 52 -35.55 0.15 7.10
C GLY A 52 -34.31 0.68 6.39
N VAL A 53 -33.09 0.16 6.70
CA VAL A 53 -31.87 0.45 5.95
C VAL A 53 -31.66 -0.68 4.94
N THR A 54 -31.48 -0.31 3.68
CA THR A 54 -31.04 -1.21 2.60
C THR A 54 -29.68 -0.70 2.12
N ILE A 55 -28.69 -1.58 2.09
CA ILE A 55 -27.39 -1.28 1.52
C ILE A 55 -27.35 -1.91 0.13
N THR A 56 -27.05 -1.09 -0.88
CA THR A 56 -26.78 -1.57 -2.23
C THR A 56 -25.26 -1.56 -2.40
N GLU A 57 -24.69 -2.72 -2.64
CA GLU A 57 -23.24 -2.84 -2.86
C GLU A 57 -22.86 -2.24 -4.20
N LYS A 58 -21.62 -1.78 -4.31
CA LYS A 58 -21.10 -1.13 -5.53
C LYS A 58 -21.22 -2.04 -6.76
N GLU A 59 -21.03 -3.34 -6.56
CA GLU A 59 -21.11 -4.37 -7.59
C GLU A 59 -22.52 -4.54 -8.16
N ASP A 60 -23.55 -4.17 -7.37
CA ASP A 60 -24.97 -4.20 -7.77
C ASP A 60 -25.45 -2.88 -8.40
N MET A 61 -24.55 -1.88 -8.49
CA MET A 61 -24.83 -0.57 -9.05
C MET A 61 -24.28 -0.44 -10.47
N ASP A 62 -25.04 0.15 -11.36
CA ASP A 62 -24.56 0.59 -12.67
C ASP A 62 -23.78 1.91 -12.52
N ILE A 63 -22.56 1.80 -11.98
CA ILE A 63 -21.68 2.96 -11.72
C ILE A 63 -21.38 3.73 -13.02
N ASP A 64 -21.28 3.03 -14.14
CA ASP A 64 -20.96 3.68 -15.41
C ASP A 64 -22.11 4.58 -15.87
N SER A 65 -23.37 4.20 -15.63
CA SER A 65 -24.51 5.09 -15.91
C SER A 65 -24.48 6.38 -15.08
N PHE A 66 -23.99 6.33 -13.83
CA PHE A 66 -23.82 7.52 -13.01
C PHE A 66 -22.68 8.39 -13.50
N LYS A 67 -21.55 7.80 -13.92
CA LYS A 67 -20.43 8.54 -14.50
C LYS A 67 -20.84 9.22 -15.81
N GLU A 68 -21.54 8.50 -16.70
CA GLU A 68 -22.05 9.07 -17.95
C GLU A 68 -23.02 10.22 -17.70
N ALA A 69 -23.86 10.13 -16.66
CA ALA A 69 -24.81 11.17 -16.33
C ALA A 69 -24.16 12.49 -15.87
N VAL A 70 -22.91 12.45 -15.39
CA VAL A 70 -22.14 13.62 -14.95
C VAL A 70 -20.96 13.92 -15.85
N ASP A 71 -20.86 13.26 -17.01
CA ASP A 71 -19.79 13.50 -17.96
C ASP A 71 -19.77 14.97 -18.41
N GLY A 72 -18.57 15.55 -18.41
CA GLY A 72 -18.38 16.96 -18.75
C GLY A 72 -18.80 17.98 -17.66
N ILE A 73 -19.18 17.52 -16.44
CA ILE A 73 -19.54 18.43 -15.35
C ILE A 73 -18.35 19.30 -14.94
N ASP A 74 -17.14 18.76 -15.00
CA ASP A 74 -15.90 19.45 -14.65
C ASP A 74 -15.64 20.60 -15.65
N ASP A 75 -15.78 20.35 -16.93
CA ASP A 75 -15.67 21.37 -17.97
C ASP A 75 -16.73 22.47 -17.81
N TRP A 76 -17.96 22.06 -17.50
CA TRP A 76 -19.02 23.01 -17.23
C TRP A 76 -18.67 23.89 -16.02
N PHE A 77 -18.18 23.29 -14.92
CA PHE A 77 -17.84 24.01 -13.71
C PHE A 77 -16.68 24.98 -13.92
N VAL A 78 -15.64 24.56 -14.63
CA VAL A 78 -14.52 25.42 -15.02
C VAL A 78 -14.99 26.62 -15.85
N ASN A 79 -15.86 26.38 -16.85
CA ASN A 79 -16.40 27.46 -17.68
C ASN A 79 -17.26 28.42 -16.86
N GLU A 80 -18.08 27.92 -15.94
CA GLU A 80 -18.90 28.75 -15.06
C GLU A 80 -18.03 29.64 -14.15
N LEU A 81 -16.98 29.09 -13.53
CA LEU A 81 -16.04 29.86 -12.70
C LEU A 81 -15.31 30.93 -13.53
N LYS A 82 -14.81 30.57 -14.71
CA LYS A 82 -14.15 31.54 -15.63
C LYS A 82 -15.08 32.68 -16.04
N SER A 83 -16.38 32.39 -16.24
CA SER A 83 -17.38 33.42 -16.57
C SER A 83 -17.58 34.41 -15.41
N GLN A 84 -17.28 34.01 -14.20
CA GLN A 84 -17.34 34.84 -12.99
C GLN A 84 -16.02 35.56 -12.68
N GLY A 85 -14.98 35.35 -13.49
CA GLY A 85 -13.70 36.05 -13.39
C GLY A 85 -12.63 35.26 -12.60
N TYR A 86 -12.81 33.96 -12.38
CA TYR A 86 -11.82 33.07 -11.75
C TYR A 86 -10.96 32.42 -12.83
N ASP A 87 -9.84 33.05 -13.18
CA ASP A 87 -8.97 32.60 -14.27
C ASP A 87 -8.21 31.28 -13.95
N ASP A 88 -8.03 30.99 -12.66
CA ASP A 88 -7.38 29.79 -12.12
C ASP A 88 -8.34 28.60 -11.92
N ALA A 89 -9.55 28.69 -12.45
CA ALA A 89 -10.59 27.68 -12.25
C ALA A 89 -10.16 26.27 -12.73
N GLN A 90 -9.39 26.16 -13.81
CA GLN A 90 -8.89 24.88 -14.28
C GLN A 90 -7.89 24.28 -13.28
N ASP A 91 -6.92 25.06 -12.83
CA ASP A 91 -5.91 24.62 -11.86
C ASP A 91 -6.58 24.16 -10.56
N LEU A 92 -7.66 24.85 -10.14
CA LEU A 92 -8.42 24.46 -8.95
C LEU A 92 -9.12 23.13 -9.13
N VAL A 93 -9.80 22.91 -10.25
CA VAL A 93 -10.49 21.65 -10.54
C VAL A 93 -9.46 20.52 -10.64
N ASP A 94 -8.34 20.74 -11.34
CA ASP A 94 -7.28 19.75 -11.48
C ASP A 94 -6.69 19.30 -10.12
N LEU A 95 -6.58 20.20 -9.14
CA LEU A 95 -6.15 19.86 -7.80
C LEU A 95 -7.11 18.91 -7.07
N PHE A 96 -8.42 18.99 -7.33
CA PHE A 96 -9.44 18.16 -6.67
C PHE A 96 -9.79 16.90 -7.48
N THR A 97 -9.67 16.94 -8.80
CA THR A 97 -9.96 15.79 -9.67
C THR A 97 -8.73 14.92 -9.90
N LYS A 98 -7.52 15.46 -9.63
CA LYS A 98 -6.28 14.68 -9.66
C LYS A 98 -6.30 13.63 -8.56
N ASP A 99 -6.81 12.46 -8.91
CA ASP A 99 -6.84 11.31 -8.02
C ASP A 99 -5.41 10.87 -7.72
N SER A 100 -4.96 11.10 -6.49
CA SER A 100 -3.57 10.95 -6.10
C SER A 100 -3.01 9.53 -6.35
N PHE A 101 -3.85 8.49 -6.17
CA PHE A 101 -3.39 7.10 -6.31
C PHE A 101 -3.97 6.34 -7.51
N ASN A 102 -4.83 6.94 -8.33
CA ASN A 102 -5.41 6.27 -9.51
C ASN A 102 -4.85 6.77 -10.83
N THR A 103 -4.14 7.89 -10.83
CA THR A 103 -3.59 8.50 -12.03
C THR A 103 -2.07 8.57 -11.97
N VAL A 104 -1.45 8.37 -13.12
CA VAL A 104 -0.03 8.61 -13.37
C VAL A 104 0.10 9.29 -14.70
N GLU A 105 1.08 10.18 -14.86
CA GLU A 105 1.36 10.79 -16.14
C GLU A 105 1.86 9.76 -17.17
N ASP A 106 1.67 10.07 -18.46
CA ASP A 106 2.14 9.21 -19.54
C ASP A 106 3.63 9.48 -19.81
N TYR A 107 4.45 8.49 -19.53
CA TYR A 107 5.90 8.51 -19.76
C TYR A 107 6.31 7.46 -20.80
N SER A 108 5.38 7.04 -21.66
CA SER A 108 5.61 6.00 -22.68
C SER A 108 6.63 6.39 -23.75
N ASP A 109 6.96 7.67 -23.86
CA ASP A 109 8.00 8.22 -24.74
C ASP A 109 9.42 7.99 -24.21
N LEU A 110 9.59 7.67 -22.92
CA LEU A 110 10.88 7.25 -22.38
C LEU A 110 11.27 5.87 -22.94
N ASP A 111 12.58 5.64 -23.05
CA ASP A 111 13.12 4.38 -23.59
C ASP A 111 13.05 3.24 -22.53
N TRP A 112 11.82 2.83 -22.22
CA TRP A 112 11.56 1.73 -21.31
C TRP A 112 11.96 0.38 -21.89
N PRO A 113 12.63 -0.50 -21.10
CA PRO A 113 12.81 -1.88 -21.51
C PRO A 113 11.45 -2.61 -21.51
N GLU A 114 11.21 -3.47 -22.49
CA GLU A 114 10.10 -4.43 -22.40
C GLU A 114 10.44 -5.47 -21.33
N THR A 115 9.78 -5.40 -20.21
CA THR A 115 10.07 -6.27 -19.06
C THR A 115 8.82 -6.63 -18.27
N THR A 116 8.94 -7.70 -17.50
CA THR A 116 7.91 -8.11 -16.55
C THR A 116 8.58 -8.35 -15.21
N TRP A 117 8.12 -7.62 -14.19
CA TRP A 117 8.57 -7.80 -12.82
C TRP A 117 7.62 -8.72 -12.07
N ASN A 118 8.13 -9.53 -11.18
CA ASN A 118 7.36 -10.36 -10.27
C ASN A 118 7.28 -9.66 -8.91
N PHE A 119 6.06 -9.36 -8.51
CA PHE A 119 5.74 -8.88 -7.17
C PHE A 119 5.38 -10.06 -6.28
N ALA A 120 5.91 -10.09 -5.04
CA ALA A 120 5.56 -11.08 -4.02
C ALA A 120 5.03 -10.43 -2.74
N CYS A 121 4.08 -11.09 -2.09
CA CYS A 121 3.64 -10.77 -0.73
C CYS A 121 3.28 -12.04 0.03
N SER A 122 3.34 -11.97 1.39
CA SER A 122 3.10 -13.14 2.24
C SER A 122 1.62 -13.45 2.48
N THR A 123 0.72 -12.58 2.08
CA THR A 123 -0.73 -12.69 2.30
C THR A 123 -1.44 -13.26 1.09
N THR A 124 -2.74 -13.55 1.22
CA THR A 124 -3.56 -14.11 0.15
C THR A 124 -3.80 -13.11 -0.98
N GLU A 125 -4.26 -13.61 -2.13
CA GLU A 125 -4.58 -12.77 -3.29
C GLU A 125 -5.64 -11.69 -3.05
N THR A 126 -6.51 -11.89 -2.08
CA THR A 126 -7.57 -10.94 -1.71
C THR A 126 -7.16 -9.97 -0.62
N SER A 127 -5.88 -9.87 -0.31
CA SER A 127 -5.37 -8.96 0.71
C SER A 127 -5.07 -7.57 0.15
N THR A 128 -5.13 -6.56 1.02
CA THR A 128 -4.71 -5.18 0.70
C THR A 128 -3.27 -5.12 0.18
N TRP A 129 -2.38 -6.01 0.64
CA TRP A 129 -0.99 -6.09 0.17
C TRP A 129 -0.90 -6.50 -1.30
N ALA A 130 -1.69 -7.50 -1.71
CA ALA A 130 -1.77 -7.91 -3.10
C ALA A 130 -2.42 -6.82 -3.97
N ASP A 131 -3.42 -6.10 -3.43
CA ASP A 131 -4.07 -4.99 -4.11
C ASP A 131 -3.13 -3.80 -4.30
N GLY A 132 -2.28 -3.48 -3.32
CA GLY A 132 -1.19 -2.52 -3.46
C GLY A 132 -0.22 -2.88 -4.60
N GLY A 133 0.16 -4.17 -4.69
CA GLY A 133 0.98 -4.67 -5.79
C GLY A 133 0.29 -4.56 -7.16
N ARG A 134 -1.02 -4.86 -7.24
CA ARG A 134 -1.82 -4.69 -8.46
C ARG A 134 -1.91 -3.23 -8.88
N LYS A 135 -2.15 -2.34 -7.91
CA LYS A 135 -2.19 -0.89 -8.16
C LYS A 135 -0.87 -0.39 -8.74
N PHE A 136 0.26 -0.78 -8.16
CA PHE A 136 1.58 -0.46 -8.72
C PHE A 136 1.72 -0.97 -10.16
N GLY A 137 1.34 -2.22 -10.42
CA GLY A 137 1.38 -2.79 -11.76
C GLY A 137 0.53 -2.04 -12.77
N GLU A 138 -0.69 -1.65 -12.38
CA GLU A 138 -1.60 -0.83 -13.19
C GLU A 138 -0.98 0.54 -13.52
N LEU A 139 -0.42 1.22 -12.53
CA LEU A 139 0.21 2.52 -12.71
C LEU A 139 1.45 2.42 -13.62
N MET A 140 2.29 1.42 -13.42
CA MET A 140 3.46 1.18 -14.27
C MET A 140 3.06 0.85 -15.72
N GLU A 141 2.04 0.01 -15.91
CA GLU A 141 1.56 -0.32 -17.25
C GLU A 141 1.03 0.92 -17.99
N LYS A 142 0.28 1.79 -17.29
CA LYS A 142 -0.20 3.06 -17.84
C LYS A 142 0.96 4.01 -18.14
N ALA A 143 1.85 4.26 -17.17
CA ALA A 143 2.95 5.20 -17.33
C ALA A 143 3.91 4.82 -18.44
N THR A 144 4.12 3.52 -18.69
CA THR A 144 5.11 3.02 -19.65
C THR A 144 4.52 2.60 -21.00
N GLY A 145 3.22 2.84 -21.24
CA GLY A 145 2.53 2.38 -22.44
C GLY A 145 2.55 0.85 -22.59
N GLY A 146 2.52 0.11 -21.45
CA GLY A 146 2.49 -1.35 -21.41
C GLY A 146 3.85 -2.05 -21.55
N LYS A 147 4.96 -1.30 -21.58
CA LYS A 147 6.32 -1.87 -21.69
C LYS A 147 6.77 -2.55 -20.39
N VAL A 148 6.40 -2.00 -19.23
CA VAL A 148 6.67 -2.61 -17.93
C VAL A 148 5.38 -3.22 -17.39
N LYS A 149 5.42 -4.52 -17.10
CA LYS A 149 4.30 -5.29 -16.53
C LYS A 149 4.69 -5.85 -15.18
N VAL A 150 3.69 -6.11 -14.32
CA VAL A 150 3.90 -6.69 -13.00
C VAL A 150 2.99 -7.90 -12.83
N ASN A 151 3.61 -9.06 -12.58
CA ASN A 151 2.89 -10.27 -12.17
C ASN A 151 2.78 -10.30 -10.64
N ILE A 152 1.61 -10.68 -10.14
CA ILE A 152 1.35 -10.75 -8.70
C ILE A 152 1.43 -12.20 -8.23
N TYR A 153 2.27 -12.46 -7.23
CA TYR A 153 2.46 -13.75 -6.58
C TYR A 153 2.18 -13.61 -5.08
N ALA A 154 0.96 -13.89 -4.69
CA ALA A 154 0.52 -13.87 -3.29
C ALA A 154 1.01 -15.12 -2.52
N ALA A 155 0.92 -15.08 -1.19
CA ALA A 155 1.28 -16.20 -0.29
C ALA A 155 2.69 -16.77 -0.55
N ASP A 156 3.63 -15.91 -0.93
CA ASP A 156 5.03 -16.29 -1.25
C ASP A 156 5.13 -17.49 -2.20
N GLN A 157 4.27 -17.55 -3.22
CA GLN A 157 4.19 -18.69 -4.15
C GLN A 157 5.52 -19.00 -4.83
N LEU A 158 6.33 -17.99 -5.12
CA LEU A 158 7.64 -18.16 -5.77
C LEU A 158 8.69 -18.81 -4.86
N THR A 159 8.43 -18.87 -3.55
CA THR A 159 9.31 -19.46 -2.54
C THR A 159 8.59 -20.49 -1.67
N ASN A 160 7.58 -21.18 -2.25
CA ASN A 160 6.81 -22.26 -1.60
C ASN A 160 6.20 -21.87 -0.26
N GLY A 161 5.81 -20.60 -0.08
CA GLY A 161 5.22 -20.05 1.14
C GLY A 161 6.25 -19.68 2.22
N ASN A 162 7.54 -19.70 1.90
CA ASN A 162 8.59 -19.30 2.84
C ASN A 162 8.88 -17.81 2.72
N GLN A 163 8.41 -17.05 3.71
CA GLN A 163 8.50 -15.58 3.77
C GLN A 163 9.96 -15.07 3.80
N SER A 164 10.83 -15.75 4.55
CA SER A 164 12.24 -15.35 4.63
C SER A 164 12.97 -15.61 3.30
N GLU A 165 12.66 -16.70 2.62
CA GLU A 165 13.15 -16.96 1.27
C GLU A 165 12.58 -15.94 0.26
N GLY A 166 11.34 -15.46 0.44
CA GLY A 166 10.74 -14.39 -0.35
C GLY A 166 11.55 -13.09 -0.29
N ILE A 167 11.94 -12.66 0.91
CA ILE A 167 12.82 -11.49 1.08
C ILE A 167 14.22 -11.74 0.52
N GLN A 168 14.78 -12.94 0.71
CA GLN A 168 16.07 -13.29 0.13
C GLN A 168 16.03 -13.28 -1.40
N ALA A 169 14.95 -13.77 -2.01
CA ALA A 169 14.73 -13.72 -3.45
C ALA A 169 14.64 -12.27 -3.96
N LEU A 170 13.98 -11.37 -3.21
CA LEU A 170 13.95 -9.95 -3.51
C LEU A 170 15.37 -9.32 -3.44
N MET A 171 16.13 -9.62 -2.39
CA MET A 171 17.53 -9.13 -2.26
C MET A 171 18.40 -9.61 -3.44
N ASN A 172 18.15 -10.81 -3.94
CA ASN A 172 18.84 -11.36 -5.10
C ASN A 172 18.31 -10.81 -6.45
N GLY A 173 17.09 -10.28 -6.48
CA GLY A 173 16.42 -9.77 -7.68
C GLY A 173 15.84 -10.87 -8.59
N ASP A 174 15.86 -12.14 -8.15
CA ASP A 174 15.34 -13.29 -8.89
C ASP A 174 14.90 -14.40 -7.90
N PRO A 175 13.71 -14.98 -8.05
CA PRO A 175 12.65 -14.66 -9.03
C PRO A 175 11.76 -13.48 -8.65
N VAL A 176 12.02 -12.80 -7.53
CA VAL A 176 11.22 -11.67 -7.02
C VAL A 176 11.98 -10.37 -7.28
N GLN A 177 11.35 -9.43 -8.00
CA GLN A 177 11.90 -8.11 -8.27
C GLN A 177 11.32 -7.04 -7.35
N ILE A 178 10.07 -7.21 -6.93
CA ILE A 178 9.32 -6.25 -6.10
C ILE A 178 8.59 -7.03 -5.02
N SER A 179 8.47 -6.47 -3.83
CA SER A 179 7.66 -7.10 -2.79
C SER A 179 7.03 -6.12 -1.80
N MET A 180 5.97 -6.59 -1.15
CA MET A 180 5.40 -5.97 0.04
C MET A 180 5.38 -7.01 1.17
N HIS A 181 6.30 -6.86 2.12
CA HIS A 181 6.46 -7.77 3.24
C HIS A 181 6.48 -7.03 4.58
N SER A 182 6.12 -7.77 5.64
CA SER A 182 6.12 -7.24 7.00
C SER A 182 7.54 -6.97 7.51
N ASN A 183 7.72 -5.85 8.21
CA ASN A 183 8.94 -5.54 8.96
C ASN A 183 9.34 -6.65 9.93
N LEU A 184 8.39 -7.41 10.46
CA LEU A 184 8.66 -8.53 11.38
C LEU A 184 9.46 -9.66 10.71
N ILE A 185 9.30 -9.86 9.40
CA ILE A 185 10.08 -10.84 8.64
C ILE A 185 11.48 -10.27 8.38
N TYR A 186 11.57 -9.01 8.02
CA TYR A 186 12.86 -8.30 7.87
C TYR A 186 13.68 -8.28 9.16
N SER A 187 13.02 -8.29 10.33
CA SER A 187 13.71 -8.31 11.62
C SER A 187 14.53 -9.59 11.88
N ALA A 188 14.29 -10.65 11.11
CA ALA A 188 15.15 -11.84 11.12
C ALA A 188 16.52 -11.61 10.45
N PHE A 189 16.61 -10.64 9.55
CA PHE A 189 17.85 -10.22 8.89
C PHE A 189 18.52 -9.08 9.66
N ASP A 190 17.72 -8.12 10.14
CA ASP A 190 18.22 -6.99 10.91
C ASP A 190 17.24 -6.60 12.03
N PRO A 191 17.63 -6.73 13.31
CA PRO A 191 16.76 -6.45 14.44
C PRO A 191 16.31 -4.98 14.53
N ARG A 192 16.97 -4.03 13.84
CA ARG A 192 16.57 -2.62 13.77
C ARG A 192 15.14 -2.46 13.20
N PHE A 193 14.70 -3.36 12.32
CA PHE A 193 13.34 -3.34 11.78
C PHE A 193 12.23 -3.63 12.80
N ASN A 194 12.56 -4.10 14.00
CA ASN A 194 11.58 -4.24 15.07
C ASN A 194 11.09 -2.88 15.62
N VAL A 195 11.83 -1.79 15.41
CA VAL A 195 11.46 -0.45 15.92
C VAL A 195 10.04 -0.03 15.53
N VAL A 196 9.59 -0.40 14.34
CA VAL A 196 8.23 -0.08 13.86
C VAL A 196 7.13 -0.90 14.53
N SER A 197 7.48 -1.89 15.34
CA SER A 197 6.55 -2.75 16.07
C SER A 197 6.66 -2.60 17.58
N LEU A 198 7.39 -1.59 18.06
CA LEU A 198 7.41 -1.26 19.47
C LEU A 198 6.00 -0.90 19.96
N PRO A 199 5.57 -1.41 21.14
CA PRO A 199 4.28 -1.08 21.71
C PRO A 199 4.10 0.42 21.91
N PHE A 200 2.91 0.93 21.63
CA PHE A 200 2.47 2.31 21.93
C PHE A 200 3.32 3.42 21.29
N VAL A 201 4.02 3.13 20.19
CA VAL A 201 4.78 4.16 19.45
C VAL A 201 3.92 4.95 18.45
N TYR A 202 2.68 4.55 18.23
CA TYR A 202 1.72 5.24 17.36
C TYR A 202 0.44 5.52 18.13
N ASP A 203 0.00 6.76 18.13
CA ASP A 203 -1.26 7.20 18.77
C ASP A 203 -2.45 7.14 17.79
N SER A 204 -2.18 7.20 16.49
CA SER A 204 -3.19 7.21 15.41
C SER A 204 -2.56 6.85 14.06
N TYR A 205 -3.40 6.69 13.04
CA TYR A 205 -2.94 6.55 11.66
C TYR A 205 -2.18 7.80 11.16
N ASP A 206 -2.64 8.99 11.50
CA ASP A 206 -1.97 10.23 11.12
C ASP A 206 -0.57 10.36 11.74
N ASP A 207 -0.43 9.92 13.00
CA ASP A 207 0.89 9.87 13.68
C ASP A 207 1.81 8.83 13.02
N ALA A 208 1.27 7.68 12.62
CA ALA A 208 2.01 6.65 11.90
C ALA A 208 2.49 7.17 10.53
N ASP A 209 1.61 7.84 9.77
CA ASP A 209 1.95 8.44 8.49
C ASP A 209 3.05 9.49 8.62
N ALA A 210 2.92 10.40 9.59
CA ALA A 210 3.92 11.43 9.84
C ALA A 210 5.30 10.84 10.15
N LYS A 211 5.37 9.69 10.83
CA LYS A 211 6.62 8.98 11.14
C LYS A 211 7.16 8.24 9.91
N PHE A 212 6.29 7.53 9.16
CA PHE A 212 6.73 6.73 8.00
C PHE A 212 7.12 7.58 6.80
N ASP A 213 6.43 8.70 6.58
CA ASP A 213 6.73 9.61 5.48
C ASP A 213 7.77 10.70 5.88
N GLY A 214 8.13 10.75 7.17
CA GLY A 214 9.12 11.66 7.74
C GLY A 214 10.52 11.05 7.94
N GLU A 215 11.27 11.63 8.88
CA GLU A 215 12.66 11.27 9.18
C GLU A 215 12.83 9.79 9.60
N ALA A 216 11.88 9.24 10.38
CA ALA A 216 11.94 7.85 10.82
C ALA A 216 11.82 6.89 9.64
N GLY A 217 10.88 7.14 8.71
CA GLY A 217 10.76 6.36 7.48
C GLY A 217 11.98 6.49 6.57
N ALA A 218 12.53 7.71 6.41
CA ALA A 218 13.77 7.91 5.67
C ALA A 218 14.92 7.06 6.24
N LYS A 219 15.03 6.97 7.57
CA LYS A 219 16.04 6.13 8.22
C LYS A 219 15.83 4.63 7.97
N LEU A 220 14.57 4.17 7.94
CA LEU A 220 14.28 2.77 7.59
C LEU A 220 14.64 2.47 6.13
N LYS A 221 14.39 3.41 5.21
CA LYS A 221 14.79 3.29 3.79
C LYS A 221 16.31 3.20 3.64
N GLU A 222 17.08 3.96 4.41
CA GLU A 222 18.55 3.84 4.45
C GLU A 222 18.99 2.44 4.90
N ILE A 223 18.36 1.89 5.95
CA ILE A 223 18.70 0.54 6.43
C ILE A 223 18.37 -0.51 5.36
N LEU A 224 17.25 -0.37 4.64
CA LEU A 224 16.88 -1.29 3.56
C LEU A 224 17.90 -1.25 2.41
N SER A 225 18.46 -0.07 2.11
CA SER A 225 19.49 0.05 1.08
C SER A 225 20.80 -0.68 1.42
N GLU A 226 21.12 -0.87 2.71
CA GLU A 226 22.25 -1.71 3.15
C GLU A 226 22.10 -3.18 2.69
N TYR A 227 20.86 -3.59 2.37
CA TYR A 227 20.50 -4.93 1.89
C TYR A 227 20.24 -5.00 0.37
N GLY A 228 20.59 -3.95 -0.38
CA GLY A 228 20.35 -3.89 -1.82
C GLY A 228 18.87 -3.73 -2.20
N LEU A 229 18.11 -3.04 -1.37
CA LEU A 229 16.68 -2.80 -1.55
C LEU A 229 16.38 -1.30 -1.62
N HIS A 230 15.75 -0.87 -2.70
CA HIS A 230 15.15 0.45 -2.79
C HIS A 230 13.71 0.41 -2.27
N CYS A 231 13.41 1.16 -1.21
CA CYS A 231 12.09 1.22 -0.61
C CYS A 231 11.28 2.40 -1.18
N MET A 232 10.31 2.10 -2.02
CA MET A 232 9.42 3.09 -2.63
C MET A 232 8.47 3.72 -1.61
N GLY A 233 8.02 2.95 -0.60
CA GLY A 233 7.16 3.45 0.45
C GLY A 233 6.95 2.47 1.59
N ILE A 234 6.31 2.94 2.67
CA ILE A 234 5.99 2.12 3.84
C ILE A 234 4.47 2.05 3.98
N ALA A 235 3.91 0.92 3.59
CA ALA A 235 2.49 0.60 3.70
C ALA A 235 2.14 0.11 5.11
N GLU A 236 0.87 -0.09 5.40
CA GLU A 236 0.43 -0.43 6.75
C GLU A 236 -0.27 -1.80 6.82
N ASN A 237 -0.43 -2.29 8.05
CA ASN A 237 -1.21 -3.49 8.36
C ASN A 237 -2.20 -3.21 9.51
N GLY A 238 -2.47 -1.95 9.79
CA GLY A 238 -3.34 -1.51 10.87
C GLY A 238 -2.76 -1.74 12.27
N PHE A 239 -3.57 -1.42 13.27
CA PHE A 239 -3.25 -1.67 14.68
C PHE A 239 -3.50 -3.14 15.03
N ARG A 240 -2.76 -3.63 16.01
CA ARG A 240 -2.90 -5.01 16.50
C ARG A 240 -3.99 -5.08 17.54
N GLU A 241 -4.89 -6.04 17.36
CA GLU A 241 -5.95 -6.35 18.29
C GLU A 241 -5.67 -7.68 19.01
N ILE A 242 -6.04 -7.74 20.29
CA ILE A 242 -5.94 -8.98 21.10
C ILE A 242 -7.32 -9.63 21.14
N THR A 243 -7.40 -10.85 20.63
CA THR A 243 -8.62 -11.66 20.72
C THR A 243 -8.42 -12.88 21.58
N ASN A 244 -9.43 -13.25 22.38
CA ASN A 244 -9.43 -14.47 23.16
C ASN A 244 -10.87 -14.99 23.37
N SER A 245 -10.99 -16.26 23.79
CA SER A 245 -12.28 -16.92 24.03
C SER A 245 -12.58 -17.15 25.52
N LYS A 246 -11.85 -16.52 26.43
CA LYS A 246 -11.95 -16.79 27.87
C LYS A 246 -12.72 -15.73 28.64
N HIS A 247 -12.33 -14.48 28.53
CA HIS A 247 -12.92 -13.35 29.24
C HIS A 247 -12.51 -12.04 28.58
N GLU A 248 -13.19 -10.95 28.96
CA GLU A 248 -12.84 -9.60 28.53
C GLU A 248 -11.47 -9.18 29.11
N ILE A 249 -10.66 -8.50 28.32
CA ILE A 249 -9.35 -7.95 28.71
C ILE A 249 -9.49 -6.43 28.82
N LYS A 250 -9.31 -5.89 30.04
CA LYS A 250 -9.33 -4.44 30.32
C LYS A 250 -8.01 -3.94 30.91
N SER A 251 -7.17 -4.86 31.37
CA SER A 251 -5.89 -4.54 32.01
C SER A 251 -4.87 -5.67 31.81
N VAL A 252 -3.62 -5.38 32.08
CA VAL A 252 -2.54 -6.39 32.05
C VAL A 252 -2.84 -7.56 33.01
N ASP A 253 -3.55 -7.31 34.12
CA ASP A 253 -3.90 -8.37 35.08
C ASP A 253 -4.84 -9.43 34.45
N ASP A 254 -5.67 -9.02 33.50
CA ASP A 254 -6.57 -9.91 32.76
C ASP A 254 -5.82 -10.81 31.77
N MET A 255 -4.58 -10.48 31.43
CA MET A 255 -3.71 -11.31 30.57
C MET A 255 -3.12 -12.52 31.30
N LYS A 256 -3.14 -12.53 32.64
CA LYS A 256 -2.54 -13.61 33.45
C LYS A 256 -3.16 -14.97 33.12
N ASN A 257 -2.29 -15.96 32.87
CA ASN A 257 -2.64 -17.33 32.50
C ASN A 257 -3.32 -17.51 31.15
N LEU A 258 -3.37 -16.48 30.30
CA LEU A 258 -3.72 -16.63 28.88
C LEU A 258 -2.50 -17.15 28.10
N LYS A 259 -2.78 -18.04 27.15
CA LYS A 259 -1.81 -18.44 26.13
C LYS A 259 -2.08 -17.58 24.89
N VAL A 260 -1.23 -16.59 24.68
CA VAL A 260 -1.35 -15.67 23.56
C VAL A 260 -0.42 -16.11 22.43
N ARG A 261 -0.94 -16.19 21.22
CA ARG A 261 -0.12 -16.38 20.00
C ARG A 261 0.29 -15.01 19.49
N VAL A 262 1.57 -14.80 19.30
CA VAL A 262 2.12 -13.60 18.65
C VAL A 262 2.76 -13.97 17.32
N ALA A 263 3.03 -12.97 16.46
CA ALA A 263 3.84 -13.16 15.26
C ALA A 263 5.27 -13.56 15.63
N GLY A 264 6.00 -14.19 14.71
CA GLY A 264 7.36 -14.68 14.93
C GLY A 264 8.38 -13.55 15.08
N SER A 265 8.34 -12.86 16.21
CA SER A 265 9.25 -11.76 16.54
C SER A 265 9.67 -11.88 18.01
N ASN A 266 10.98 -11.82 18.28
CA ASN A 266 11.49 -11.83 19.65
C ASN A 266 10.95 -10.64 20.45
N LEU A 267 10.81 -9.47 19.84
CA LEU A 267 10.22 -8.30 20.48
C LEU A 267 8.81 -8.60 21.01
N LEU A 268 7.94 -9.18 20.18
CA LEU A 268 6.56 -9.46 20.57
C LEU A 268 6.44 -10.61 21.58
N MET A 269 7.48 -11.43 21.73
CA MET A 269 7.52 -12.47 22.78
C MET A 269 7.94 -11.91 24.14
N GLU A 270 8.68 -10.81 24.17
CA GLU A 270 9.12 -10.14 25.40
C GLU A 270 8.05 -9.15 25.92
N CYS A 271 7.12 -8.70 25.07
CA CYS A 271 6.00 -7.85 25.47
C CYS A 271 4.89 -8.63 26.16
#